data_6ec83bb3d1329c94d6252fb9acebc3b8
#
_entry.id   6ec83bb3d1329c94d6252fb9acebc3b8
#
_cell.length_a   1.000
_cell.length_b   1.000
_cell.length_c   1.000
_cell.angle_alpha   90.00
_cell.angle_beta   90.00
_cell.angle_gamma   90.00
#
_symmetry.space_group_name_H-M   'P 1'
#
loop_
_entity.id
_entity.type
_entity.pdbx_description
1 polymer ?
#
loop_
_entity_poly.entity_id
_entity_poly.type
_entity_poly.pdbx_seq_one_letter_code
_entity_poly.pdbx_strand_id
1 'polypeptide(L)'
;FVKALIQLKDKEWDIKIMPQKWGNTPWNALSENNLLKERFIFNLSKKPDIWMQITVPNEFQPIGHFNIGISAGIETTIFPGEFIEGMNKMDLNLVSSNHSKQVALNTSFDKMDKKTKQKIGEIKCEKPIEVLFEGLDLNKYYKKPSKCIDIKTSKILENVEEEFCFLYTGHWLPGHFGEDRKNTGLMIKTFLETFNGPGKSKPALILKTNHMNYSLLDREEILLKINSIRTQIKGNLPNIYLLHGEMTDNEMNLLNNDPKVKSFISFTKGEGFGRPLLEGAITGKPVIVSNWSGHVDFIKPEYN
;
A
#
# COMPACT_ATOMS: atom_id res chain seq x y z
N PHE A 1 -0.34 -11.85 7.20
CA PHE A 1 -0.27 -13.18 6.60
C PHE A 1 0.12 -14.24 7.62
N VAL A 2 1.34 -14.23 8.21
CA VAL A 2 1.84 -15.29 9.11
C VAL A 2 0.94 -15.52 10.32
N LYS A 3 0.41 -14.46 10.96
CA LYS A 3 -0.55 -14.60 12.06
C LYS A 3 -1.81 -15.35 11.64
N ALA A 4 -2.37 -15.02 10.48
CA ALA A 4 -3.55 -15.71 9.95
C ALA A 4 -3.24 -17.17 9.60
N LEU A 5 -2.07 -17.45 9.02
CA LEU A 5 -1.64 -18.81 8.74
C LEU A 5 -1.52 -19.67 10.02
N ILE A 6 -0.93 -19.10 11.07
CA ILE A 6 -0.85 -19.77 12.38
C ILE A 6 -2.25 -20.05 12.92
N GLN A 7 -3.16 -19.10 12.91
CA GLN A 7 -4.53 -19.29 13.39
C GLN A 7 -5.26 -20.43 12.66
N LEU A 8 -5.02 -20.57 11.36
CA LEU A 8 -5.67 -21.58 10.54
C LEU A 8 -5.04 -22.97 10.62
N LYS A 9 -3.71 -23.04 10.78
CA LYS A 9 -2.94 -24.25 10.54
C LYS A 9 -1.99 -24.71 11.67
N ASP A 10 -1.98 -24.02 12.80
CA ASP A 10 -1.05 -24.30 13.91
C ASP A 10 -1.12 -25.74 14.45
N LYS A 11 -2.28 -26.35 14.38
CA LYS A 11 -2.48 -27.75 14.83
C LYS A 11 -2.04 -28.80 13.81
N GLU A 12 -1.91 -28.41 12.55
CA GLU A 12 -1.61 -29.30 11.43
C GLU A 12 -0.16 -29.14 10.95
N TRP A 13 0.42 -27.93 11.08
CA TRP A 13 1.71 -27.57 10.51
C TRP A 13 2.68 -27.07 11.57
N ASP A 14 3.92 -27.54 11.51
CA ASP A 14 5.04 -26.94 12.25
C ASP A 14 5.53 -25.69 11.51
N ILE A 15 4.96 -24.52 11.84
CA ILE A 15 5.25 -23.27 11.17
C ILE A 15 6.48 -22.63 11.81
N LYS A 16 7.53 -22.45 11.02
CA LYS A 16 8.74 -21.70 11.39
C LYS A 16 8.84 -20.41 10.60
N ILE A 17 9.50 -19.42 11.16
CA ILE A 17 9.71 -18.11 10.56
C ILE A 17 11.20 -17.88 10.42
N MET A 18 11.67 -17.72 9.19
CA MET A 18 13.06 -17.38 8.90
C MET A 18 13.12 -15.93 8.41
N PRO A 19 13.71 -15.00 9.19
CA PRO A 19 13.74 -13.59 8.81
C PRO A 19 14.68 -13.36 7.63
N GLN A 20 14.24 -12.55 6.69
CA GLN A 20 15.09 -12.02 5.62
C GLN A 20 15.72 -10.69 6.06
N LYS A 21 16.95 -10.44 5.61
CA LYS A 21 17.58 -9.13 5.74
C LYS A 21 17.03 -8.21 4.67
N TRP A 22 15.98 -7.47 5.00
CA TRP A 22 15.35 -6.55 4.08
C TRP A 22 15.12 -5.20 4.74
N GLY A 23 15.77 -4.16 4.23
CA GLY A 23 15.69 -2.81 4.77
C GLY A 23 16.19 -2.68 6.21
N ASN A 24 15.75 -1.63 6.88
CA ASN A 24 16.11 -1.27 8.26
C ASN A 24 14.96 -1.51 9.24
N THR A 25 14.16 -2.55 9.05
CA THR A 25 13.07 -2.86 9.96
C THR A 25 13.60 -3.24 11.35
N PRO A 26 13.23 -2.53 12.41
CA PRO A 26 13.70 -2.83 13.76
C PRO A 26 13.21 -4.19 14.22
N TRP A 27 14.09 -4.97 14.84
CA TRP A 27 13.76 -6.28 15.42
C TRP A 27 12.70 -6.19 16.53
N ASN A 28 12.56 -5.05 17.18
CA ASN A 28 11.55 -4.81 18.20
C ASN A 28 10.12 -4.77 17.67
N ALA A 29 9.91 -4.62 16.35
CA ALA A 29 8.58 -4.74 15.75
C ALA A 29 7.86 -6.05 16.09
N LEU A 30 8.61 -7.07 16.53
CA LEU A 30 8.10 -8.38 16.95
C LEU A 30 8.13 -8.58 18.46
N SER A 31 8.67 -7.60 19.22
CA SER A 31 8.89 -7.77 20.68
C SER A 31 7.62 -8.01 21.47
N GLU A 32 6.48 -7.51 21.00
CA GLU A 32 5.18 -7.65 21.66
C GLU A 32 4.40 -8.91 21.26
N ASN A 33 4.96 -9.76 20.37
CA ASN A 33 4.25 -10.92 19.86
C ASN A 33 5.00 -12.23 20.12
N ASN A 34 4.81 -12.80 21.32
CA ASN A 34 5.44 -14.06 21.73
C ASN A 34 5.11 -15.22 20.77
N LEU A 35 3.90 -15.26 20.22
CA LEU A 35 3.48 -16.29 19.28
C LEU A 35 4.37 -16.36 18.02
N LEU A 36 4.86 -15.22 17.56
CA LEU A 36 5.78 -15.16 16.44
C LEU A 36 7.23 -15.44 16.87
N LYS A 37 7.66 -14.91 18.03
CA LYS A 37 9.04 -15.06 18.52
C LYS A 37 9.46 -16.51 18.69
N GLU A 38 8.62 -17.34 19.26
CA GLU A 38 8.88 -18.76 19.52
C GLU A 38 9.08 -19.59 18.24
N ARG A 39 8.66 -19.04 17.09
CA ARG A 39 8.75 -19.69 15.78
C ARG A 39 9.95 -19.26 14.96
N PHE A 40 10.74 -18.31 15.45
CA PHE A 40 11.91 -17.83 14.74
C PHE A 40 13.02 -18.88 14.69
N ILE A 41 13.55 -19.08 13.49
CA ILE A 41 14.76 -19.86 13.25
C ILE A 41 15.72 -19.04 12.37
N PHE A 42 17.00 -19.26 12.53
CA PHE A 42 18.03 -18.58 11.73
C PHE A 42 18.70 -19.55 10.75
N ASN A 43 18.55 -20.85 10.95
CA ASN A 43 19.09 -21.89 10.10
C ASN A 43 18.04 -22.98 9.91
N LEU A 44 18.03 -23.59 8.74
CA LEU A 44 17.21 -24.77 8.46
C LEU A 44 17.97 -26.03 8.91
N SER A 45 17.35 -26.83 9.75
CA SER A 45 17.87 -28.14 10.15
C SER A 45 17.60 -29.23 9.12
N LYS A 46 16.58 -29.06 8.31
CA LYS A 46 16.17 -29.95 7.22
C LYS A 46 15.49 -29.15 6.11
N LYS A 47 15.40 -29.74 4.92
CA LYS A 47 14.61 -29.17 3.84
C LYS A 47 13.12 -29.12 4.24
N PRO A 48 12.44 -27.97 4.21
CA PRO A 48 11.02 -27.88 4.57
C PRO A 48 10.13 -28.52 3.50
N ASP A 49 9.00 -29.07 3.91
CA ASP A 49 8.00 -29.59 2.97
C ASP A 49 7.42 -28.48 2.12
N ILE A 50 7.08 -27.34 2.76
CA ILE A 50 6.61 -26.12 2.09
C ILE A 50 7.52 -24.96 2.47
N TRP A 51 8.00 -24.25 1.47
CA TRP A 51 8.73 -22.99 1.61
C TRP A 51 7.88 -21.85 1.06
N MET A 52 7.52 -20.89 1.92
CA MET A 52 6.81 -19.66 1.52
C MET A 52 7.75 -18.48 1.65
N GLN A 53 8.01 -17.79 0.55
CA GLN A 53 8.87 -16.60 0.57
C GLN A 53 8.07 -15.37 0.19
N ILE A 54 8.08 -14.35 1.08
CA ILE A 54 7.34 -13.09 0.91
C ILE A 54 8.37 -12.00 0.61
N THR A 55 8.55 -11.67 -0.66
CA THR A 55 9.50 -10.64 -1.11
C THR A 55 9.24 -10.26 -2.58
N VAL A 56 10.12 -9.47 -3.18
CA VAL A 56 10.12 -9.19 -4.62
C VAL A 56 10.54 -10.43 -5.41
N PRO A 57 9.92 -10.73 -6.57
CA PRO A 57 10.10 -12.03 -7.23
C PRO A 57 11.53 -12.38 -7.66
N ASN A 58 12.37 -11.39 -8.00
CA ASN A 58 13.78 -11.65 -8.36
C ASN A 58 14.61 -12.25 -7.21
N GLU A 59 14.14 -12.11 -5.96
CA GLU A 59 14.78 -12.69 -4.78
C GLU A 59 14.25 -14.09 -4.43
N PHE A 60 13.28 -14.61 -5.16
CA PHE A 60 12.72 -15.93 -4.88
C PHE A 60 13.75 -17.05 -5.04
N GLN A 61 13.77 -17.95 -4.05
CA GLN A 61 14.65 -19.11 -3.99
C GLN A 61 13.85 -20.37 -3.64
N PRO A 62 13.92 -21.43 -4.45
CA PRO A 62 13.19 -22.68 -4.21
C PRO A 62 13.94 -23.58 -3.20
N ILE A 63 13.72 -23.35 -1.92
CA ILE A 63 14.41 -24.03 -0.83
C ILE A 63 13.65 -25.29 -0.37
N GLY A 64 12.33 -25.29 -0.46
CA GLY A 64 11.45 -26.37 0.00
C GLY A 64 11.23 -27.48 -1.02
N HIS A 65 10.50 -28.51 -0.60
CA HIS A 65 9.99 -29.52 -1.53
C HIS A 65 8.90 -28.92 -2.44
N PHE A 66 8.04 -28.06 -1.87
CA PHE A 66 7.08 -27.21 -2.61
C PHE A 66 7.32 -25.74 -2.24
N ASN A 67 7.40 -24.87 -3.23
CA ASN A 67 7.84 -23.50 -3.07
C ASN A 67 6.76 -22.51 -3.50
N ILE A 68 6.36 -21.62 -2.61
CA ILE A 68 5.35 -20.60 -2.85
C ILE A 68 6.01 -19.22 -2.77
N GLY A 69 5.98 -18.48 -3.89
CA GLY A 69 6.40 -17.08 -3.94
C GLY A 69 5.20 -16.17 -3.67
N ILE A 70 5.32 -15.26 -2.73
CA ILE A 70 4.27 -14.27 -2.38
C ILE A 70 4.83 -12.89 -2.62
N SER A 71 4.20 -12.13 -3.51
CA SER A 71 4.58 -10.77 -3.86
C SER A 71 3.43 -9.80 -3.63
N ALA A 72 3.75 -8.56 -3.23
CA ALA A 72 2.78 -7.46 -3.16
C ALA A 72 2.20 -7.05 -4.52
N GLY A 73 2.62 -7.74 -5.60
CA GLY A 73 2.16 -7.45 -6.94
C GLY A 73 2.93 -6.33 -7.62
N ILE A 74 2.30 -5.71 -8.59
CA ILE A 74 2.88 -4.61 -9.36
C ILE A 74 1.83 -3.54 -9.64
N GLU A 75 2.28 -2.31 -9.75
CA GLU A 75 1.42 -1.15 -10.02
C GLU A 75 1.41 -0.74 -11.49
N THR A 76 2.33 -1.26 -12.29
CA THR A 76 2.53 -0.94 -13.71
C THR A 76 1.83 -1.94 -14.63
N THR A 77 2.03 -1.79 -15.94
CA THR A 77 1.42 -2.65 -16.98
C THR A 77 2.33 -3.79 -17.43
N ILE A 78 3.54 -3.88 -16.89
CA ILE A 78 4.52 -4.90 -17.25
C ILE A 78 5.40 -5.24 -16.05
N PHE A 79 5.69 -6.52 -15.84
CA PHE A 79 6.67 -6.98 -14.86
C PHE A 79 8.10 -6.84 -15.42
N PRO A 80 9.12 -6.54 -14.60
CA PRO A 80 10.51 -6.71 -15.01
C PRO A 80 10.79 -8.17 -15.41
N GLY A 81 11.62 -8.38 -16.42
CA GLY A 81 11.97 -9.75 -16.87
C GLY A 81 12.56 -10.61 -15.76
N GLU A 82 13.40 -10.03 -14.90
CA GLU A 82 13.98 -10.71 -13.74
C GLU A 82 12.93 -11.13 -12.70
N PHE A 83 11.79 -10.41 -12.61
CA PHE A 83 10.68 -10.82 -11.74
C PHE A 83 9.99 -12.06 -12.30
N ILE A 84 9.77 -12.11 -13.62
CA ILE A 84 9.21 -13.28 -14.30
C ILE A 84 10.15 -14.50 -14.15
N GLU A 85 11.45 -14.31 -14.32
CA GLU A 85 12.44 -15.38 -14.09
C GLU A 85 12.43 -15.86 -12.62
N GLY A 86 12.24 -14.96 -11.68
CA GLY A 86 12.10 -15.30 -10.26
C GLY A 86 10.82 -16.10 -9.98
N MET A 87 9.67 -15.67 -10.52
CA MET A 87 8.40 -16.40 -10.42
C MET A 87 8.49 -17.81 -10.97
N ASN A 88 9.24 -18.00 -12.06
CA ASN A 88 9.44 -19.32 -12.68
C ASN A 88 10.25 -20.30 -11.83
N LYS A 89 10.93 -19.85 -10.77
CA LYS A 89 11.63 -20.71 -9.81
C LYS A 89 10.68 -21.36 -8.78
N MET A 90 9.49 -20.79 -8.61
CA MET A 90 8.52 -21.24 -7.61
C MET A 90 7.53 -22.23 -8.22
N ASP A 91 6.93 -23.09 -7.40
CA ASP A 91 5.90 -24.03 -7.83
C ASP A 91 4.53 -23.35 -7.92
N LEU A 92 4.29 -22.33 -7.10
CA LEU A 92 3.10 -21.49 -7.09
C LEU A 92 3.49 -20.05 -6.75
N ASN A 93 2.89 -19.10 -7.45
CA ASN A 93 3.03 -17.67 -7.15
C ASN A 93 1.72 -17.09 -6.66
N LEU A 94 1.77 -16.29 -5.61
CA LEU A 94 0.64 -15.56 -5.06
C LEU A 94 0.90 -14.06 -5.21
N VAL A 95 -0.09 -13.36 -5.78
CA VAL A 95 -0.06 -11.91 -5.96
C VAL A 95 -1.28 -11.27 -5.30
N SER A 96 -1.18 -9.97 -4.98
CA SER A 96 -2.18 -9.29 -4.16
C SER A 96 -3.46 -8.87 -4.90
N SER A 97 -3.47 -8.92 -6.25
CA SER A 97 -4.62 -8.45 -7.05
C SER A 97 -4.77 -9.16 -8.38
N ASN A 98 -5.98 -9.10 -8.95
CA ASN A 98 -6.24 -9.57 -10.31
C ASN A 98 -5.43 -8.77 -11.34
N HIS A 99 -5.24 -7.47 -11.13
CA HIS A 99 -4.36 -6.66 -11.96
C HIS A 99 -2.96 -7.26 -12.03
N SER A 100 -2.32 -7.50 -10.89
CA SER A 100 -0.98 -8.09 -10.85
C SER A 100 -0.91 -9.46 -11.50
N LYS A 101 -1.93 -10.32 -11.30
CA LYS A 101 -2.03 -11.62 -11.99
C LYS A 101 -2.07 -11.46 -13.51
N GLN A 102 -2.93 -10.58 -14.02
CA GLN A 102 -3.06 -10.35 -15.46
C GLN A 102 -1.79 -9.74 -16.07
N VAL A 103 -1.18 -8.79 -15.38
CA VAL A 103 0.09 -8.20 -15.85
C VAL A 103 1.19 -9.26 -15.91
N ALA A 104 1.32 -10.14 -14.91
CA ALA A 104 2.31 -11.20 -14.93
C ALA A 104 2.10 -12.20 -16.08
N LEU A 105 0.83 -12.60 -16.33
CA LEU A 105 0.48 -13.53 -17.40
C LEU A 105 0.68 -12.92 -18.80
N ASN A 106 0.49 -11.61 -18.94
CA ASN A 106 0.61 -10.91 -20.22
C ASN A 106 2.03 -10.38 -20.47
N THR A 107 2.93 -10.46 -19.49
CA THR A 107 4.32 -10.01 -19.65
C THR A 107 5.14 -11.07 -20.38
N SER A 108 5.74 -10.67 -21.50
CA SER A 108 6.74 -11.48 -22.18
C SER A 108 7.88 -10.63 -22.74
N PHE A 109 9.06 -11.22 -22.82
CA PHE A 109 10.26 -10.60 -23.37
C PHE A 109 11.00 -11.59 -24.26
N ASP A 110 11.58 -11.09 -25.34
CA ASP A 110 12.50 -11.88 -26.14
C ASP A 110 13.81 -12.11 -25.39
N LYS A 111 14.17 -13.37 -25.19
CA LYS A 111 15.48 -13.75 -24.64
C LYS A 111 16.52 -13.69 -25.74
N MET A 112 17.44 -12.75 -25.64
CA MET A 112 18.48 -12.54 -26.63
C MET A 112 19.80 -13.17 -26.19
N ASP A 113 20.50 -13.83 -27.13
CA ASP A 113 21.89 -14.21 -26.90
C ASP A 113 22.77 -12.97 -26.77
N LYS A 114 23.60 -12.91 -25.73
CA LYS A 114 24.41 -11.71 -25.44
C LYS A 114 25.47 -11.42 -26.49
N LYS A 115 25.98 -12.47 -27.17
CA LYS A 115 27.05 -12.35 -28.16
C LYS A 115 26.51 -12.15 -29.58
N THR A 116 25.57 -13.01 -29.98
CA THR A 116 25.05 -13.03 -31.37
C THR A 116 23.91 -12.04 -31.57
N LYS A 117 23.28 -11.53 -30.45
CA LYS A 117 22.08 -10.68 -30.51
C LYS A 117 20.89 -11.34 -31.20
N GLN A 118 20.91 -12.65 -31.34
CA GLN A 118 19.79 -13.41 -31.90
C GLN A 118 18.81 -13.82 -30.79
N LYS A 119 17.54 -13.91 -31.15
CA LYS A 119 16.51 -14.42 -30.24
C LYS A 119 16.73 -15.91 -30.02
N ILE A 120 16.93 -16.31 -28.77
CA ILE A 120 17.15 -17.69 -28.33
C ILE A 120 15.98 -18.29 -27.55
N GLY A 121 14.93 -17.49 -27.29
CA GLY A 121 13.76 -17.93 -26.55
C GLY A 121 12.87 -16.77 -26.13
N GLU A 122 11.97 -17.05 -25.21
CA GLU A 122 11.04 -16.09 -24.62
C GLU A 122 11.10 -16.20 -23.10
N ILE A 123 10.99 -15.07 -22.39
CA ILE A 123 10.83 -14.98 -20.95
C ILE A 123 9.36 -14.65 -20.71
N LYS A 124 8.60 -15.60 -20.16
CA LYS A 124 7.21 -15.44 -19.76
C LYS A 124 6.95 -16.23 -18.50
N CYS A 125 5.86 -15.94 -17.80
CA CYS A 125 5.50 -16.72 -16.62
C CYS A 125 4.93 -18.08 -17.03
N GLU A 126 5.61 -19.16 -16.62
CA GLU A 126 5.25 -20.56 -16.91
C GLU A 126 4.64 -21.28 -15.71
N LYS A 127 4.71 -20.64 -14.53
CA LYS A 127 4.24 -21.23 -13.28
C LYS A 127 2.86 -20.71 -12.90
N PRO A 128 2.07 -21.49 -12.16
CA PRO A 128 0.76 -21.06 -11.68
C PRO A 128 0.85 -19.75 -10.89
N ILE A 129 -0.11 -18.86 -11.14
CA ILE A 129 -0.30 -17.61 -10.41
C ILE A 129 -1.72 -17.58 -9.88
N GLU A 130 -1.87 -17.36 -8.56
CA GLU A 130 -3.17 -17.16 -7.94
C GLU A 130 -3.22 -15.83 -7.20
N VAL A 131 -4.43 -15.31 -7.02
CA VAL A 131 -4.64 -14.08 -6.27
C VAL A 131 -4.87 -14.42 -4.80
N LEU A 132 -4.04 -13.85 -3.94
CA LEU A 132 -4.23 -13.83 -2.50
C LEU A 132 -4.35 -12.37 -2.06
N PHE A 133 -5.56 -11.87 -1.91
CA PHE A 133 -5.80 -10.51 -1.45
C PHE A 133 -5.14 -10.24 -0.09
N GLU A 134 -4.64 -9.04 0.08
CA GLU A 134 -4.16 -8.59 1.38
C GLU A 134 -5.35 -8.52 2.35
N GLY A 135 -5.22 -9.19 3.49
CA GLY A 135 -6.24 -9.16 4.52
C GLY A 135 -6.23 -7.86 5.31
N LEU A 136 -7.34 -7.54 5.92
CA LEU A 136 -7.48 -6.47 6.89
C LEU A 136 -7.83 -7.04 8.26
N ASP A 137 -7.12 -6.59 9.30
CA ASP A 137 -7.45 -6.97 10.69
C ASP A 137 -8.66 -6.17 11.16
N LEU A 138 -9.84 -6.81 11.17
CA LEU A 138 -11.11 -6.18 11.53
C LEU A 138 -11.22 -5.83 13.03
N ASN A 139 -10.29 -6.29 13.87
CA ASN A 139 -10.19 -5.82 15.25
C ASN A 139 -9.49 -4.46 15.35
N LYS A 140 -8.73 -4.08 14.32
CA LYS A 140 -8.00 -2.83 14.25
C LYS A 140 -8.68 -1.79 13.38
N TYR A 141 -9.15 -2.22 12.20
CA TYR A 141 -9.80 -1.38 11.21
C TYR A 141 -11.26 -1.79 11.04
N TYR A 142 -12.16 -0.92 11.44
CA TYR A 142 -13.60 -1.16 11.38
C TYR A 142 -14.36 0.16 11.40
N LYS A 143 -15.60 0.12 10.93
CA LYS A 143 -16.52 1.26 11.05
C LYS A 143 -16.90 1.45 12.51
N LYS A 144 -16.54 2.57 13.09
CA LYS A 144 -16.96 2.92 14.46
C LYS A 144 -18.40 3.41 14.45
N PRO A 145 -19.26 2.95 15.41
CA PRO A 145 -20.58 3.55 15.62
C PRO A 145 -20.45 5.05 15.92
N SER A 146 -21.27 5.88 15.29
CA SER A 146 -21.21 7.36 15.44
C SER A 146 -21.29 7.83 16.90
N LYS A 147 -21.96 7.07 17.76
CA LYS A 147 -22.04 7.34 19.22
C LYS A 147 -20.76 7.03 19.99
N CYS A 148 -19.85 6.24 19.42
CA CYS A 148 -18.60 5.82 20.06
C CYS A 148 -17.40 6.66 19.60
N ILE A 149 -17.62 7.63 18.72
CA ILE A 149 -16.60 8.59 18.32
C ILE A 149 -16.77 9.76 19.31
N ASP A 150 -16.13 9.63 20.46
CA ASP A 150 -16.06 10.73 21.41
C ASP A 150 -15.18 11.82 20.80
N ILE A 151 -15.81 12.95 20.46
CA ILE A 151 -15.16 14.12 19.88
C ILE A 151 -14.02 14.61 20.79
N LYS A 152 -14.07 14.32 22.09
CA LYS A 152 -12.99 14.63 23.04
C LYS A 152 -11.77 13.71 22.93
N THR A 153 -11.89 12.52 22.35
CA THR A 153 -10.78 11.55 22.21
C THR A 153 -10.00 11.70 20.91
N SER A 154 -10.56 12.31 19.87
CA SER A 154 -9.84 12.56 18.61
C SER A 154 -9.27 13.98 18.61
N LYS A 155 -8.15 14.16 19.32
CA LYS A 155 -7.36 15.40 19.19
C LYS A 155 -6.61 15.52 17.86
N ILE A 156 -6.71 14.51 17.01
CA ILE A 156 -5.96 14.45 15.75
C ILE A 156 -6.35 15.60 14.82
N LEU A 157 -7.65 15.93 14.75
CA LEU A 157 -8.19 16.99 13.90
C LEU A 157 -8.75 18.19 14.69
N GLU A 158 -8.30 18.40 15.94
CA GLU A 158 -8.81 19.49 16.78
C GLU A 158 -8.57 20.88 16.17
N ASN A 159 -7.45 21.05 15.45
CA ASN A 159 -7.07 22.31 14.83
C ASN A 159 -7.57 22.43 13.36
N VAL A 160 -8.36 21.49 12.87
CA VAL A 160 -9.02 21.57 11.56
C VAL A 160 -10.37 22.24 11.73
N GLU A 161 -10.57 23.39 11.09
CA GLU A 161 -11.80 24.19 11.27
C GLU A 161 -12.96 23.65 10.42
N GLU A 162 -12.66 23.01 9.30
CA GLU A 162 -13.65 22.56 8.33
C GLU A 162 -14.35 21.27 8.77
N GLU A 163 -15.67 21.26 8.60
CA GLU A 163 -16.53 20.10 8.87
C GLU A 163 -16.61 19.09 7.71
N PHE A 164 -16.06 19.47 6.53
CA PHE A 164 -15.95 18.59 5.37
C PHE A 164 -14.49 18.49 4.94
N CYS A 165 -13.89 17.34 5.18
CA CYS A 165 -12.50 17.09 4.80
C CYS A 165 -12.40 15.87 3.88
N PHE A 166 -11.56 15.99 2.86
CA PHE A 166 -11.02 14.86 2.12
C PHE A 166 -9.77 14.35 2.82
N LEU A 167 -9.59 13.04 2.90
CA LEU A 167 -8.40 12.43 3.49
C LEU A 167 -7.62 11.67 2.41
N TYR A 168 -6.36 12.03 2.27
CA TYR A 168 -5.34 11.26 1.56
C TYR A 168 -4.42 10.55 2.55
N THR A 169 -4.16 9.27 2.33
CA THR A 169 -3.18 8.48 3.09
C THR A 169 -2.22 7.79 2.14
N GLY A 170 -0.93 8.07 2.27
CA GLY A 170 0.11 7.45 1.44
C GLY A 170 1.43 8.20 1.49
N HIS A 171 2.48 7.61 0.93
CA HIS A 171 3.76 8.27 0.76
C HIS A 171 3.71 9.26 -0.41
N TRP A 172 4.29 10.43 -0.24
CA TRP A 172 4.57 11.31 -1.35
C TRP A 172 5.94 10.96 -1.93
N LEU A 173 5.95 10.06 -2.88
CA LEU A 173 7.18 9.52 -3.46
C LEU A 173 8.02 10.61 -4.16
N PRO A 174 9.35 10.44 -4.25
CA PRO A 174 10.22 11.30 -5.04
C PRO A 174 9.78 11.37 -6.50
N GLY A 175 10.07 12.50 -7.15
CA GLY A 175 9.73 12.77 -8.54
C GLY A 175 9.33 14.23 -8.73
N HIS A 176 9.39 14.71 -9.98
CA HIS A 176 8.86 16.01 -10.34
C HIS A 176 7.32 15.99 -10.31
N PHE A 177 6.73 17.16 -10.47
CA PHE A 177 5.28 17.30 -10.48
C PHE A 177 4.63 16.39 -11.53
N GLY A 178 3.73 15.51 -11.10
CA GLY A 178 3.03 14.55 -11.95
C GLY A 178 3.85 13.31 -12.33
N GLU A 179 5.09 13.18 -11.87
CA GLU A 179 5.93 11.98 -12.15
C GLU A 179 5.83 10.92 -11.05
N ASP A 180 5.57 11.32 -9.80
CA ASP A 180 5.41 10.37 -8.70
C ASP A 180 4.21 9.42 -8.93
N ARG A 181 4.38 8.17 -8.52
CA ARG A 181 3.36 7.12 -8.71
C ARG A 181 2.05 7.44 -8.00
N LYS A 182 2.11 8.04 -6.83
CA LYS A 182 0.92 8.42 -6.04
C LYS A 182 0.23 9.66 -6.57
N ASN A 183 0.89 10.40 -7.48
CA ASN A 183 0.35 11.58 -8.15
C ASN A 183 -0.17 12.66 -7.16
N THR A 184 0.50 12.72 -6.00
CA THR A 184 0.07 13.55 -4.86
C THR A 184 0.07 15.04 -5.21
N GLY A 185 1.08 15.51 -5.94
CA GLY A 185 1.16 16.90 -6.37
C GLY A 185 -0.01 17.30 -7.29
N LEU A 186 -0.36 16.46 -8.27
CA LEU A 186 -1.50 16.69 -9.16
C LEU A 186 -2.82 16.67 -8.39
N MET A 187 -3.00 15.75 -7.47
CA MET A 187 -4.18 15.68 -6.60
C MET A 187 -4.36 16.97 -5.79
N ILE A 188 -3.27 17.48 -5.19
CA ILE A 188 -3.27 18.75 -4.45
C ILE A 188 -3.66 19.90 -5.38
N LYS A 189 -3.04 19.99 -6.56
CA LYS A 189 -3.34 21.03 -7.53
C LYS A 189 -4.82 21.01 -7.94
N THR A 190 -5.30 19.83 -8.33
CA THR A 190 -6.71 19.65 -8.73
C THR A 190 -7.67 20.03 -7.61
N PHE A 191 -7.38 19.64 -6.36
CA PHE A 191 -8.18 20.02 -5.20
C PHE A 191 -8.24 21.56 -5.03
N LEU A 192 -7.09 22.22 -5.08
CA LEU A 192 -7.00 23.67 -4.95
C LEU A 192 -7.75 24.40 -6.07
N GLU A 193 -7.64 23.94 -7.31
CA GLU A 193 -8.33 24.54 -8.47
C GLU A 193 -9.84 24.31 -8.41
N THR A 194 -10.28 23.11 -8.02
CA THR A 194 -11.69 22.72 -7.95
C THR A 194 -12.45 23.55 -6.91
N PHE A 195 -11.84 23.79 -5.77
CA PHE A 195 -12.47 24.50 -4.65
C PHE A 195 -11.99 25.97 -4.53
N ASN A 196 -11.37 26.50 -5.58
CA ASN A 196 -11.03 27.92 -5.69
C ASN A 196 -12.29 28.75 -5.98
N GLY A 197 -12.52 29.79 -5.22
CA GLY A 197 -13.68 30.66 -5.49
C GLY A 197 -14.14 31.49 -4.28
N PRO A 198 -15.19 32.29 -4.42
CA PRO A 198 -15.62 33.27 -3.43
C PRO A 198 -16.38 32.70 -2.21
N GLY A 199 -16.72 31.41 -2.20
CA GLY A 199 -17.47 30.78 -1.11
C GLY A 199 -16.76 30.84 0.22
N LYS A 200 -17.52 31.02 1.33
CA LYS A 200 -16.99 31.02 2.69
C LYS A 200 -16.79 29.61 3.25
N SER A 201 -17.63 28.65 2.85
CA SER A 201 -17.54 27.26 3.29
C SER A 201 -16.86 26.42 2.20
N LYS A 202 -15.61 26.03 2.43
CA LYS A 202 -14.82 25.18 1.54
C LYS A 202 -14.46 23.88 2.26
N PRO A 203 -14.32 22.77 1.54
CA PRO A 203 -13.74 21.58 2.14
C PRO A 203 -12.25 21.80 2.40
N ALA A 204 -11.69 21.00 3.32
CA ALA A 204 -10.25 20.89 3.48
C ALA A 204 -9.70 19.59 2.90
N LEU A 205 -8.40 19.58 2.61
CA LEU A 205 -7.65 18.39 2.28
C LEU A 205 -6.69 18.05 3.42
N ILE A 206 -6.86 16.87 3.99
CA ILE A 206 -5.95 16.32 5.00
C ILE A 206 -5.00 15.37 4.30
N LEU A 207 -3.70 15.62 4.44
CA LEU A 207 -2.64 14.79 3.91
C LEU A 207 -1.96 14.04 5.05
N LYS A 208 -2.26 12.74 5.21
CA LYS A 208 -1.50 11.82 6.05
C LYS A 208 -0.38 11.24 5.19
N THR A 209 0.76 11.90 5.20
CA THR A 209 1.86 11.59 4.29
C THR A 209 3.23 11.83 4.92
N ASN A 210 4.22 11.18 4.37
CA ASN A 210 5.65 11.42 4.56
C ASN A 210 6.37 11.15 3.23
N HIS A 211 7.61 11.56 3.11
CA HIS A 211 8.47 11.30 1.95
C HIS A 211 9.24 9.98 2.14
N MET A 212 10.22 10.02 3.03
CA MET A 212 11.11 8.88 3.29
C MET A 212 11.08 8.45 4.76
N ASN A 213 10.84 9.37 5.66
CA ASN A 213 10.87 9.16 7.11
C ASN A 213 9.97 10.16 7.83
N TYR A 214 10.12 10.28 9.15
CA TYR A 214 9.32 11.19 9.97
C TYR A 214 10.18 12.32 10.59
N SER A 215 11.30 12.68 9.96
CA SER A 215 12.15 13.78 10.42
C SER A 215 11.53 15.15 10.18
N LEU A 216 12.02 16.15 10.88
CA LEU A 216 11.61 17.54 10.65
C LEU A 216 11.97 18.00 9.23
N LEU A 217 13.11 17.55 8.68
CA LEU A 217 13.51 17.87 7.30
C LEU A 217 12.52 17.31 6.28
N ASP A 218 12.10 16.06 6.45
CA ASP A 218 11.08 15.42 5.60
C ASP A 218 9.76 16.22 5.61
N ARG A 219 9.34 16.64 6.81
CA ARG A 219 8.16 17.49 6.98
C ARG A 219 8.29 18.84 6.25
N GLU A 220 9.42 19.51 6.41
CA GLU A 220 9.67 20.82 5.77
C GLU A 220 9.69 20.70 4.24
N GLU A 221 10.28 19.63 3.68
CA GLU A 221 10.25 19.38 2.24
C GLU A 221 8.82 19.23 1.71
N ILE A 222 7.96 18.49 2.43
CA ILE A 222 6.56 18.35 2.06
C ILE A 222 5.83 19.70 2.09
N LEU A 223 6.04 20.50 3.13
CA LEU A 223 5.46 21.84 3.24
C LEU A 223 5.91 22.76 2.12
N LEU A 224 7.19 22.71 1.74
CA LEU A 224 7.72 23.49 0.60
C LEU A 224 7.05 23.06 -0.71
N LYS A 225 6.86 21.76 -0.95
CA LYS A 225 6.15 21.25 -2.13
C LYS A 225 4.68 21.70 -2.17
N ILE A 226 3.96 21.61 -1.04
CA ILE A 226 2.58 22.10 -0.94
C ILE A 226 2.53 23.61 -1.26
N ASN A 227 3.42 24.40 -0.66
CA ASN A 227 3.47 25.82 -0.88
C ASN A 227 3.82 26.19 -2.33
N SER A 228 4.76 25.48 -2.94
CA SER A 228 5.10 25.64 -4.36
C SER A 228 3.91 25.45 -5.28
N ILE A 229 3.04 24.48 -4.99
CA ILE A 229 1.80 24.28 -5.77
C ILE A 229 0.81 25.42 -5.49
N ARG A 230 0.61 25.79 -4.23
CA ARG A 230 -0.33 26.86 -3.83
C ARG A 230 -0.01 28.20 -4.48
N THR A 231 1.27 28.58 -4.53
CA THR A 231 1.73 29.89 -5.07
C THR A 231 1.49 30.04 -6.57
N GLN A 232 1.32 28.93 -7.29
CA GLN A 232 1.00 28.93 -8.73
C GLN A 232 -0.49 29.20 -9.03
N ILE A 233 -1.36 29.11 -8.02
CA ILE A 233 -2.79 29.26 -8.20
C ILE A 233 -3.27 30.54 -7.50
N LYS A 234 -3.85 31.44 -8.28
CA LYS A 234 -4.40 32.71 -7.75
C LYS A 234 -5.84 32.46 -7.27
N GLY A 235 -6.22 33.19 -6.23
CA GLY A 235 -7.60 33.20 -5.75
C GLY A 235 -7.73 32.86 -4.27
N ASN A 236 -8.97 32.58 -3.84
CA ASN A 236 -9.26 32.16 -2.47
C ASN A 236 -9.24 30.64 -2.42
N LEU A 237 -8.12 30.07 -1.96
CA LEU A 237 -7.87 28.63 -1.98
C LEU A 237 -8.36 27.93 -0.69
N PRO A 238 -8.79 26.66 -0.78
CA PRO A 238 -9.13 25.84 0.38
C PRO A 238 -7.88 25.53 1.23
N ASN A 239 -8.11 25.10 2.47
CA ASN A 239 -7.04 24.71 3.38
C ASN A 239 -6.52 23.30 3.10
N ILE A 240 -5.23 23.12 3.35
CA ILE A 240 -4.53 21.82 3.32
C ILE A 240 -3.84 21.64 4.68
N TYR A 241 -4.09 20.53 5.31
CA TYR A 241 -3.50 20.14 6.58
C TYR A 241 -2.57 18.95 6.40
N LEU A 242 -1.37 19.04 6.94
CA LEU A 242 -0.38 17.97 6.91
C LEU A 242 -0.34 17.24 8.25
N LEU A 243 -0.67 15.95 8.23
CA LEU A 243 -0.45 15.02 9.33
C LEU A 243 0.84 14.21 9.04
N HIS A 244 1.96 14.73 9.51
CA HIS A 244 3.27 14.11 9.39
C HIS A 244 3.64 13.40 10.70
N GLY A 245 4.24 12.23 10.61
CA GLY A 245 4.63 11.42 11.77
C GLY A 245 4.01 10.02 11.74
N GLU A 246 4.51 9.15 12.61
CA GLU A 246 3.93 7.82 12.79
C GLU A 246 2.55 7.91 13.47
N MET A 247 1.70 7.00 13.11
CA MET A 247 0.41 6.76 13.77
C MET A 247 0.24 5.26 13.95
N THR A 248 -0.24 4.88 15.12
CA THR A 248 -0.63 3.49 15.39
C THR A 248 -1.85 3.09 14.58
N ASP A 249 -2.08 1.77 14.40
CA ASP A 249 -3.29 1.26 13.73
C ASP A 249 -4.58 1.83 14.37
N ASN A 250 -4.59 2.01 15.69
CA ASN A 250 -5.74 2.57 16.38
C ASN A 250 -5.95 4.06 16.06
N GLU A 251 -4.89 4.85 16.03
CA GLU A 251 -4.96 6.26 15.64
C GLU A 251 -5.36 6.42 14.16
N MET A 252 -4.85 5.55 13.27
CA MET A 252 -5.28 5.51 11.87
C MET A 252 -6.77 5.17 11.75
N ASN A 253 -7.26 4.18 12.50
CA ASN A 253 -8.67 3.86 12.51
C ASN A 253 -9.54 4.99 13.09
N LEU A 254 -9.04 5.72 14.11
CA LEU A 254 -9.71 6.92 14.63
C LEU A 254 -9.78 8.01 13.55
N LEU A 255 -8.67 8.32 12.88
CA LEU A 255 -8.62 9.30 11.79
C LEU A 255 -9.59 8.92 10.66
N ASN A 256 -9.59 7.68 10.21
CA ASN A 256 -10.46 7.21 9.14
C ASN A 256 -11.95 7.34 9.52
N ASN A 257 -12.29 7.16 10.78
CA ASN A 257 -13.66 7.30 11.27
C ASN A 257 -14.03 8.72 11.73
N ASP A 258 -13.09 9.68 11.76
CA ASP A 258 -13.36 11.04 12.23
C ASP A 258 -14.56 11.66 11.48
N PRO A 259 -15.50 12.30 12.19
CA PRO A 259 -16.70 12.90 11.58
C PRO A 259 -16.40 13.98 10.53
N LYS A 260 -15.26 14.69 10.65
CA LYS A 260 -14.83 15.71 9.68
C LYS A 260 -14.36 15.09 8.38
N VAL A 261 -13.81 13.88 8.39
CA VAL A 261 -13.44 13.13 7.18
C VAL A 261 -14.71 12.62 6.51
N LYS A 262 -15.04 13.17 5.35
CA LYS A 262 -16.26 12.83 4.58
C LYS A 262 -15.97 11.94 3.38
N SER A 263 -14.75 11.95 2.86
CA SER A 263 -14.35 11.15 1.70
C SER A 263 -12.85 10.88 1.72
N PHE A 264 -12.46 9.75 1.16
CA PHE A 264 -11.07 9.43 0.87
C PHE A 264 -10.75 9.81 -0.58
N ILE A 265 -9.52 10.26 -0.83
CA ILE A 265 -9.09 10.65 -2.17
C ILE A 265 -7.68 10.16 -2.47
N SER A 266 -7.46 9.62 -3.68
CA SER A 266 -6.14 9.26 -4.17
C SER A 266 -6.10 9.28 -5.70
N PHE A 267 -5.16 9.99 -6.27
CA PHE A 267 -4.95 10.03 -7.73
C PHE A 267 -3.81 9.09 -8.15
N THR A 268 -3.60 8.03 -7.37
CA THR A 268 -2.55 7.05 -7.66
C THR A 268 -2.63 6.55 -9.10
N LYS A 269 -1.47 6.42 -9.74
CA LYS A 269 -1.33 5.83 -11.09
C LYS A 269 -1.40 4.32 -11.07
N GLY A 270 -1.34 3.70 -9.90
CA GLY A 270 -1.45 2.26 -9.71
C GLY A 270 -1.11 1.84 -8.29
N GLU A 271 -1.73 0.76 -7.86
CA GLU A 271 -1.50 0.07 -6.60
C GLU A 271 -1.38 -1.44 -6.84
N GLY A 272 -0.45 -2.10 -6.20
CA GLY A 272 -0.44 -3.56 -6.19
C GLY A 272 -1.71 -4.11 -5.57
N PHE A 273 -2.14 -3.52 -4.45
CA PHE A 273 -3.41 -3.79 -3.78
C PHE A 273 -4.15 -2.50 -3.40
N GLY A 274 -3.50 -1.58 -2.65
CA GLY A 274 -4.09 -0.34 -2.20
C GLY A 274 -4.64 -0.41 -0.78
N ARG A 275 -3.90 -1.00 0.13
CA ARG A 275 -4.31 -1.20 1.53
C ARG A 275 -4.85 0.05 2.22
N PRO A 276 -4.25 1.26 2.13
CA PRO A 276 -4.82 2.47 2.75
C PRO A 276 -6.22 2.82 2.24
N LEU A 277 -6.52 2.49 0.98
CA LEU A 277 -7.86 2.70 0.41
C LEU A 277 -8.88 1.72 0.99
N LEU A 278 -8.48 0.46 1.23
CA LEU A 278 -9.33 -0.52 1.91
C LEU A 278 -9.61 -0.12 3.35
N GLU A 279 -8.57 0.33 4.09
CA GLU A 279 -8.68 0.82 5.46
C GLU A 279 -9.62 2.02 5.59
N GLY A 280 -9.67 2.86 4.56
CA GLY A 280 -10.64 3.95 4.46
C GLY A 280 -12.05 3.47 4.10
N ALA A 281 -12.16 2.67 3.04
CA ALA A 281 -13.43 2.19 2.50
C ALA A 281 -14.29 1.42 3.52
N ILE A 282 -13.65 0.64 4.42
CA ILE A 282 -14.36 -0.12 5.46
C ILE A 282 -15.14 0.76 6.44
N THR A 283 -14.83 2.05 6.53
CA THR A 283 -15.59 3.00 7.33
C THR A 283 -16.96 3.34 6.72
N GLY A 284 -17.19 2.95 5.47
CA GLY A 284 -18.42 3.24 4.72
C GLY A 284 -18.48 4.66 4.17
N LYS A 285 -17.36 5.36 4.08
CA LYS A 285 -17.27 6.69 3.46
C LYS A 285 -16.89 6.57 1.98
N PRO A 286 -17.33 7.50 1.11
CA PRO A 286 -16.96 7.52 -0.30
C PRO A 286 -15.45 7.55 -0.54
N VAL A 287 -15.01 6.88 -1.61
CA VAL A 287 -13.61 6.86 -2.04
C VAL A 287 -13.50 7.36 -3.46
N ILE A 288 -12.73 8.43 -3.67
CA ILE A 288 -12.42 8.98 -4.98
C ILE A 288 -11.04 8.50 -5.40
N VAL A 289 -11.00 7.66 -6.41
CA VAL A 289 -9.75 7.00 -6.84
C VAL A 289 -9.78 6.72 -8.34
N SER A 290 -8.60 6.56 -8.97
CA SER A 290 -8.51 6.12 -10.36
C SER A 290 -9.14 4.73 -10.54
N ASN A 291 -9.96 4.56 -11.58
CA ASN A 291 -10.59 3.27 -11.89
C ASN A 291 -9.62 2.35 -12.65
N TRP A 292 -8.48 2.02 -12.04
CA TRP A 292 -7.45 1.19 -12.64
C TRP A 292 -6.50 0.61 -11.60
N SER A 293 -5.95 -0.60 -11.84
CA SER A 293 -4.95 -1.29 -11.02
C SER A 293 -5.55 -2.08 -9.85
N GLY A 294 -4.74 -2.51 -8.87
CA GLY A 294 -5.16 -3.53 -7.89
C GLY A 294 -6.31 -3.17 -6.97
N HIS A 295 -6.51 -1.89 -6.67
CA HIS A 295 -7.59 -1.47 -5.76
C HIS A 295 -9.00 -1.58 -6.38
N VAL A 296 -9.13 -1.73 -7.71
CA VAL A 296 -10.44 -1.94 -8.35
C VAL A 296 -11.03 -3.32 -8.04
N ASP A 297 -10.25 -4.21 -7.44
CA ASP A 297 -10.76 -5.50 -6.99
C ASP A 297 -11.77 -5.36 -5.84
N PHE A 298 -11.67 -4.30 -5.03
CA PHE A 298 -12.54 -4.06 -3.87
C PHE A 298 -13.21 -2.69 -3.87
N ILE A 299 -12.76 -1.71 -4.67
CA ILE A 299 -13.44 -0.44 -4.87
C ILE A 299 -14.05 -0.43 -6.26
N LYS A 300 -15.35 -0.65 -6.33
CA LYS A 300 -16.08 -0.71 -7.58
C LYS A 300 -17.10 0.42 -7.67
N PRO A 301 -17.36 0.97 -8.88
CA PRO A 301 -18.33 2.05 -9.06
C PRO A 301 -19.72 1.74 -8.51
N GLU A 302 -20.14 0.47 -8.54
CA GLU A 302 -21.44 0.03 -8.04
C GLU A 302 -21.57 -0.01 -6.52
N TYR A 303 -20.49 0.23 -5.78
CA TYR A 303 -20.52 0.27 -4.30
C TYR A 303 -20.62 1.70 -3.75
N ASN A 304 -20.69 2.71 -4.60
CA ASN A 304 -20.79 4.12 -4.23
C ASN A 304 -22.22 4.65 -4.35
#